data_0bc1e4785676932e6551e713bf75ed25
#
_entry.id   0bc1e4785676932e6551e713bf75ed25
#
_cell.length_a   1.000
_cell.length_b   1.000
_cell.length_c   1.000
_cell.angle_alpha   90.00
_cell.angle_beta   90.00
_cell.angle_gamma   90.00
#
_symmetry.space_group_name_H-M   'P 1'
#
loop_
_entity.id
_entity.type
_entity.pdbx_description
1 polymer ?
#
loop_
_entity_poly.entity_id
_entity_poly.type
_entity_poly.pdbx_seq_one_letter_code
_entity_poly.pdbx_strand_id
1 'polypeptide(L)'
;MRKGFALAFILLVNLILASAHAQVVVGDSIAESLSGMPGDPVRGRAIVASRQTGLCLLCHSGPFPEERFQGNLAPELSMSVKRLSAGQLRARIVDSSRFNLDTIMPTYYKAVNLKRVGSKWIGQPILNEQEIEDVVAFLGTLNSQP
;
A
#
# COMPACT_ATOMS: atom_id res chain seq x y z
N MET A 1 -6.87 -6.50 67.87
CA MET A 1 -6.36 -7.45 66.86
C MET A 1 -7.21 -7.33 65.62
N ARG A 2 -6.79 -6.56 64.64
CA ARG A 2 -7.50 -6.39 63.35
C ARG A 2 -6.51 -6.77 62.24
N LYS A 3 -6.76 -7.94 61.61
CA LYS A 3 -5.96 -8.42 60.50
C LYS A 3 -6.40 -7.68 59.25
N GLY A 4 -5.55 -6.81 58.73
CA GLY A 4 -5.73 -6.14 57.42
C GLY A 4 -5.50 -7.13 56.32
N PHE A 5 -6.53 -7.37 55.50
CA PHE A 5 -6.43 -8.07 54.22
C PHE A 5 -5.86 -7.09 53.22
N ALA A 6 -4.59 -7.29 52.83
CA ALA A 6 -4.00 -6.60 51.70
C ALA A 6 -4.50 -7.32 50.44
N LEU A 7 -5.48 -6.71 49.77
CA LEU A 7 -5.83 -7.11 48.42
C LEU A 7 -4.73 -6.62 47.48
N ALA A 8 -3.87 -7.55 47.06
CA ALA A 8 -2.94 -7.31 45.97
C ALA A 8 -3.75 -7.23 44.67
N PHE A 9 -3.98 -6.00 44.21
CA PHE A 9 -4.55 -5.71 42.90
C PHE A 9 -3.45 -5.96 41.87
N ILE A 10 -3.38 -7.16 41.31
CA ILE A 10 -2.51 -7.47 40.17
C ILE A 10 -3.16 -6.84 38.95
N LEU A 11 -2.71 -5.61 38.63
CA LEU A 11 -3.01 -4.98 37.35
C LEU A 11 -2.28 -5.79 36.26
N LEU A 12 -3.02 -6.68 35.61
CA LEU A 12 -2.56 -7.31 34.37
C LEU A 12 -2.60 -6.22 33.29
N VAL A 13 -1.48 -5.52 33.14
CA VAL A 13 -1.24 -4.67 31.98
C VAL A 13 -1.04 -5.63 30.79
N ASN A 14 -2.11 -5.86 30.05
CA ASN A 14 -2.01 -6.45 28.72
C ASN A 14 -1.25 -5.47 27.84
N LEU A 15 0.06 -5.60 27.81
CA LEU A 15 0.91 -4.95 26.85
C LEU A 15 0.61 -5.60 25.49
N ILE A 16 -0.32 -5.00 24.75
CA ILE A 16 -0.54 -5.34 23.35
C ILE A 16 0.73 -4.90 22.64
N LEU A 17 1.64 -5.85 22.47
CA LEU A 17 2.79 -5.70 21.58
C LEU A 17 2.20 -5.58 20.16
N ALA A 18 1.99 -4.36 19.73
CA ALA A 18 1.79 -4.07 18.32
C ALA A 18 3.09 -4.52 17.63
N SER A 19 3.07 -5.70 17.04
CA SER A 19 4.18 -6.19 16.23
C SER A 19 4.30 -5.25 15.05
N ALA A 20 5.23 -4.29 15.14
CA ALA A 20 5.66 -3.52 13.98
C ALA A 20 6.31 -4.52 13.02
N HIS A 21 5.57 -5.01 12.06
CA HIS A 21 6.11 -5.86 11.02
C HIS A 21 7.02 -5.00 10.15
N ALA A 22 8.30 -5.12 10.39
CA ALA A 22 9.30 -4.52 9.50
C ALA A 22 9.14 -5.20 8.12
N GLN A 23 8.83 -4.39 7.12
CA GLN A 23 8.67 -4.88 5.76
C GLN A 23 10.03 -5.35 5.25
N VAL A 24 10.20 -6.66 5.13
CA VAL A 24 11.41 -7.25 4.58
C VAL A 24 11.31 -7.24 3.06
N VAL A 25 12.06 -6.33 2.44
CA VAL A 25 12.22 -6.34 0.98
C VAL A 25 13.39 -7.24 0.62
N VAL A 26 13.10 -8.31 -0.09
CA VAL A 26 14.11 -9.22 -0.63
C VAL A 26 14.21 -9.01 -2.14
N GLY A 27 15.36 -8.53 -2.58
CA GLY A 27 15.55 -8.19 -4.00
C GLY A 27 14.57 -7.09 -4.44
N ASP A 28 13.66 -7.42 -5.37
CA ASP A 28 12.66 -6.51 -5.92
C ASP A 28 11.22 -6.80 -5.42
N SER A 29 11.08 -7.52 -4.31
CA SER A 29 9.80 -8.05 -3.83
C SER A 29 9.60 -7.85 -2.33
N ILE A 30 8.35 -7.61 -1.93
CA ILE A 30 7.85 -7.74 -0.55
C ILE A 30 6.90 -8.94 -0.56
N ALA A 31 7.35 -10.09 -0.07
CA ALA A 31 6.61 -11.34 -0.17
C ALA A 31 5.34 -11.33 0.69
N GLU A 32 5.47 -10.86 1.92
CA GLU A 32 4.38 -10.87 2.90
C GLU A 32 3.40 -9.72 2.67
N SER A 33 2.12 -9.98 2.95
CA SER A 33 1.08 -8.94 2.98
C SER A 33 1.39 -7.91 4.06
N LEU A 34 1.22 -6.63 3.75
CA LEU A 34 1.45 -5.54 4.70
C LEU A 34 0.42 -5.54 5.84
N SER A 35 -0.82 -5.87 5.51
CA SER A 35 -1.93 -5.92 6.48
C SER A 35 -2.08 -7.29 7.17
N GLY A 36 -1.37 -8.32 6.67
CA GLY A 36 -1.61 -9.70 7.08
C GLY A 36 -2.94 -10.28 6.55
N MET A 37 -3.71 -9.51 5.78
CA MET A 37 -4.99 -9.92 5.21
C MET A 37 -4.92 -9.97 3.68
N PRO A 38 -5.76 -10.79 3.02
CA PRO A 38 -5.90 -10.76 1.59
C PRO A 38 -6.48 -9.43 1.10
N GLY A 39 -6.02 -8.98 -0.07
CA GLY A 39 -6.59 -7.82 -0.74
C GLY A 39 -7.92 -8.15 -1.43
N ASP A 40 -8.78 -7.14 -1.55
CA ASP A 40 -10.04 -7.19 -2.28
C ASP A 40 -9.90 -6.47 -3.62
N PRO A 41 -10.00 -7.17 -4.77
CA PRO A 41 -9.81 -6.54 -6.07
C PRO A 41 -10.90 -5.53 -6.43
N VAL A 42 -12.10 -5.62 -5.84
CA VAL A 42 -13.17 -4.64 -6.09
C VAL A 42 -12.84 -3.31 -5.40
N ARG A 43 -12.42 -3.36 -4.14
CA ARG A 43 -11.93 -2.17 -3.43
C ARG A 43 -10.68 -1.60 -4.11
N GLY A 44 -9.75 -2.48 -4.49
CA GLY A 44 -8.53 -2.09 -5.20
C GLY A 44 -8.82 -1.34 -6.49
N ARG A 45 -9.78 -1.83 -7.29
CA ARG A 45 -10.23 -1.13 -8.50
C ARG A 45 -10.77 0.26 -8.22
N ALA A 46 -11.58 0.40 -7.18
CA ALA A 46 -12.12 1.70 -6.77
C ALA A 46 -11.02 2.67 -6.33
N ILE A 47 -10.01 2.18 -5.60
CA ILE A 47 -8.84 2.98 -5.21
C ILE A 47 -8.06 3.43 -6.44
N VAL A 48 -7.75 2.53 -7.37
CA VAL A 48 -6.99 2.84 -8.59
C VAL A 48 -7.72 3.89 -9.46
N ALA A 49 -9.04 3.78 -9.58
CA ALA A 49 -9.86 4.74 -10.32
C ALA A 49 -9.97 6.11 -9.63
N SER A 50 -9.80 6.15 -8.30
CA SER A 50 -9.99 7.37 -7.51
C SER A 50 -8.88 8.40 -7.77
N ARG A 51 -9.27 9.60 -8.21
CA ARG A 51 -8.39 10.76 -8.36
C ARG A 51 -8.03 11.46 -7.04
N GLN A 52 -8.66 11.06 -5.94
CA GLN A 52 -8.45 11.60 -4.59
C GLN A 52 -7.65 10.66 -3.69
N THR A 53 -7.75 9.34 -3.92
CA THR A 53 -7.14 8.31 -3.08
C THR A 53 -5.94 7.68 -3.77
N GLY A 54 -6.17 6.88 -4.83
CA GLY A 54 -5.10 6.14 -5.51
C GLY A 54 -4.25 6.98 -6.44
N LEU A 55 -4.84 8.00 -7.07
CA LEU A 55 -4.16 8.92 -8.00
C LEU A 55 -3.55 8.24 -9.24
N CYS A 56 -3.73 6.93 -9.43
CA CYS A 56 -3.06 6.12 -10.44
C CYS A 56 -3.37 6.60 -11.86
N LEU A 57 -4.66 6.86 -12.13
CA LEU A 57 -5.13 7.30 -13.45
C LEU A 57 -4.77 8.76 -13.78
N LEU A 58 -4.10 9.49 -12.90
CA LEU A 58 -3.49 10.77 -13.25
C LEU A 58 -2.27 10.60 -14.18
N CYS A 59 -1.59 9.46 -14.07
CA CYS A 59 -0.40 9.15 -14.85
C CYS A 59 -0.57 7.95 -15.78
N HIS A 60 -1.28 6.92 -15.35
CA HIS A 60 -1.55 5.68 -16.10
C HIS A 60 -2.88 5.72 -16.81
N SER A 61 -2.99 4.98 -17.90
CA SER A 61 -4.26 4.49 -18.44
C SER A 61 -4.50 3.04 -18.01
N GLY A 62 -5.73 2.55 -18.19
CA GLY A 62 -6.09 1.17 -17.85
C GLY A 62 -7.53 0.84 -18.28
N PRO A 63 -8.03 -0.35 -17.94
CA PRO A 63 -9.36 -0.83 -18.35
C PRO A 63 -10.49 -0.19 -17.52
N PHE A 64 -10.61 1.12 -17.62
CA PHE A 64 -11.60 1.95 -16.91
C PHE A 64 -12.42 2.75 -17.94
N PRO A 65 -13.38 2.10 -18.64
CA PRO A 65 -14.16 2.78 -19.70
C PRO A 65 -15.01 3.93 -19.17
N GLU A 66 -15.33 3.95 -17.88
CA GLU A 66 -16.03 5.04 -17.19
C GLU A 66 -15.14 6.27 -16.97
N GLU A 67 -13.82 6.11 -16.94
CA GLU A 67 -12.85 7.19 -16.73
C GLU A 67 -12.38 7.75 -18.08
N ARG A 68 -13.00 8.82 -18.52
CA ARG A 68 -12.74 9.42 -19.86
C ARG A 68 -11.38 10.09 -20.00
N PHE A 69 -10.81 10.56 -18.90
CA PHE A 69 -9.54 11.32 -18.88
C PHE A 69 -8.50 10.55 -18.06
N GLN A 70 -7.84 9.62 -18.70
CA GLN A 70 -6.76 8.85 -18.11
C GLN A 70 -5.41 9.44 -18.53
N GLY A 71 -4.41 9.31 -17.64
CA GLY A 71 -3.06 9.80 -17.88
C GLY A 71 -2.32 8.99 -18.93
N ASN A 72 -1.28 9.60 -19.50
CA ASN A 72 -0.37 9.00 -20.48
C ASN A 72 1.11 9.25 -20.14
N LEU A 73 1.40 9.69 -18.90
CA LEU A 73 2.77 9.94 -18.42
C LEU A 73 3.50 8.65 -18.05
N ALA A 74 2.75 7.57 -17.79
CA ALA A 74 3.25 6.25 -17.44
C ALA A 74 2.62 5.19 -18.33
N PRO A 75 3.23 4.00 -18.45
CA PRO A 75 2.66 2.91 -19.26
C PRO A 75 1.25 2.51 -18.76
N GLU A 76 0.45 1.99 -19.68
CA GLU A 76 -0.87 1.41 -19.37
C GLU A 76 -0.74 0.33 -18.29
N LEU A 77 -1.74 0.25 -17.38
CA LEU A 77 -1.62 -0.58 -16.16
C LEU A 77 -1.47 -2.07 -16.48
N SER A 78 -2.23 -2.62 -17.44
CA SER A 78 -2.10 -4.04 -17.79
C SER A 78 -0.71 -4.36 -18.38
N MET A 79 -0.11 -3.41 -19.07
CA MET A 79 1.27 -3.52 -19.56
C MET A 79 2.30 -3.43 -18.43
N SER A 80 2.05 -2.52 -17.47
CA SER A 80 2.95 -2.27 -16.33
C SER A 80 3.04 -3.46 -15.39
N VAL A 81 1.93 -4.19 -15.21
CA VAL A 81 1.87 -5.32 -14.27
C VAL A 81 2.25 -6.66 -14.89
N LYS A 82 2.36 -6.71 -16.22
CA LYS A 82 2.65 -7.94 -16.93
C LYS A 82 3.92 -8.60 -16.42
N ARG A 83 3.81 -9.88 -16.03
CA ARG A 83 4.91 -10.68 -15.49
C ARG A 83 5.40 -10.28 -14.08
N LEU A 84 4.70 -9.40 -13.38
CA LEU A 84 5.04 -9.07 -12.00
C LEU A 84 4.26 -9.98 -11.03
N SER A 85 4.96 -10.50 -10.04
CA SER A 85 4.32 -11.18 -8.91
C SER A 85 3.63 -10.18 -7.98
N ALA A 86 2.72 -10.63 -7.12
CA ALA A 86 2.08 -9.79 -6.10
C ALA A 86 3.11 -9.07 -5.21
N GLY A 87 4.17 -9.76 -4.82
CA GLY A 87 5.25 -9.16 -4.02
C GLY A 87 6.03 -8.09 -4.77
N GLN A 88 6.23 -8.26 -6.07
CA GLN A 88 6.88 -7.25 -6.90
C GLN A 88 6.00 -6.03 -7.15
N LEU A 89 4.69 -6.23 -7.34
CA LEU A 89 3.71 -5.13 -7.41
C LEU A 89 3.69 -4.34 -6.10
N ARG A 90 3.58 -5.07 -4.97
CA ARG A 90 3.61 -4.47 -3.63
C ARG A 90 4.83 -3.60 -3.41
N ALA A 91 6.01 -4.11 -3.71
CA ALA A 91 7.26 -3.37 -3.53
C ALA A 91 7.30 -2.07 -4.34
N ARG A 92 6.78 -2.07 -5.58
CA ARG A 92 6.72 -0.89 -6.45
C ARG A 92 5.72 0.15 -5.98
N ILE A 93 4.59 -0.28 -5.44
CA ILE A 93 3.58 0.61 -4.87
C ILE A 93 4.10 1.23 -3.57
N VAL A 94 4.71 0.43 -2.71
CA VAL A 94 5.26 0.88 -1.43
C VAL A 94 6.30 1.98 -1.63
N ASP A 95 7.29 1.74 -2.49
CA ASP A 95 8.35 2.70 -2.78
C ASP A 95 8.97 2.45 -4.17
N SER A 96 8.41 3.05 -5.20
CA SER A 96 8.90 2.95 -6.57
C SER A 96 10.31 3.53 -6.75
N SER A 97 10.72 4.46 -5.88
CA SER A 97 12.05 5.09 -5.93
C SER A 97 13.20 4.11 -5.66
N ARG A 98 12.91 2.95 -5.08
CA ARG A 98 13.90 1.88 -4.89
C ARG A 98 14.38 1.26 -6.21
N PHE A 99 13.54 1.31 -7.24
CA PHE A 99 13.81 0.69 -8.55
C PHE A 99 14.24 1.72 -9.60
N ASN A 100 13.78 2.95 -9.44
CA ASN A 100 14.15 4.07 -10.28
C ASN A 100 14.18 5.35 -9.44
N LEU A 101 15.38 5.89 -9.21
CA LEU A 101 15.56 7.11 -8.41
C LEU A 101 14.95 8.36 -9.06
N ASP A 102 14.78 8.34 -10.38
CA ASP A 102 14.22 9.44 -11.17
C ASP A 102 12.72 9.29 -11.40
N THR A 103 12.07 8.32 -10.76
CA THR A 103 10.64 8.09 -10.93
C THR A 103 9.82 9.29 -10.46
N ILE A 104 8.77 9.59 -11.24
CA ILE A 104 7.71 10.53 -10.82
C ILE A 104 6.56 9.84 -10.11
N MET A 105 6.52 8.50 -10.11
CA MET A 105 5.52 7.73 -9.37
C MET A 105 5.71 7.98 -7.87
N PRO A 106 4.68 8.45 -7.15
CA PRO A 106 4.81 8.68 -5.71
C PRO A 106 5.05 7.36 -4.96
N THR A 107 5.67 7.48 -3.80
CA THR A 107 5.71 6.38 -2.82
C THR A 107 4.38 6.36 -2.08
N TYR A 108 3.65 5.27 -2.13
CA TYR A 108 2.32 5.21 -1.55
C TYR A 108 2.33 4.90 -0.05
N TYR A 109 3.39 4.28 0.45
CA TYR A 109 3.47 3.88 1.85
C TYR A 109 4.60 4.56 2.64
N LYS A 110 5.72 4.86 2.01
CA LYS A 110 6.82 5.57 2.67
C LYS A 110 6.39 7.00 2.99
N ALA A 111 6.47 7.37 4.26
CA ALA A 111 6.03 8.67 4.77
C ALA A 111 7.17 9.59 5.24
N VAL A 112 8.41 9.07 5.24
CA VAL A 112 9.60 9.79 5.76
C VAL A 112 10.66 9.98 4.69
N ASN A 113 11.49 11.02 4.85
CA ASN A 113 12.58 11.37 3.93
C ASN A 113 12.12 11.60 2.49
N LEU A 114 10.92 12.13 2.32
CA LEU A 114 10.34 12.49 1.03
C LEU A 114 10.67 13.94 0.67
N LYS A 115 10.74 14.22 -0.63
CA LYS A 115 10.92 15.57 -1.18
C LYS A 115 9.67 16.00 -1.91
N ARG A 116 9.34 17.31 -1.85
CA ARG A 116 8.19 17.92 -2.56
C ARG A 116 6.85 17.24 -2.26
N VAL A 117 6.61 16.97 -0.98
CA VAL A 117 5.37 16.37 -0.51
C VAL A 117 4.31 17.45 -0.33
N GLY A 118 3.11 17.23 -0.86
CA GLY A 118 1.97 18.09 -0.58
C GLY A 118 1.63 18.10 0.92
N SER A 119 1.21 19.25 1.45
CA SER A 119 0.98 19.45 2.88
C SER A 119 0.08 18.38 3.52
N LYS A 120 -0.91 17.90 2.78
CA LYS A 120 -1.82 16.82 3.19
C LYS A 120 -1.10 15.49 3.54
N TRP A 121 0.05 15.24 2.94
CA TRP A 121 0.75 13.95 3.01
C TRP A 121 2.03 13.98 3.83
N ILE A 122 2.31 15.10 4.51
CA ILE A 122 3.50 15.22 5.35
C ILE A 122 3.41 14.24 6.52
N GLY A 123 4.35 13.30 6.60
CA GLY A 123 4.42 12.29 7.65
C GLY A 123 3.34 11.20 7.60
N GLN A 124 2.58 11.13 6.51
CA GLN A 124 1.53 10.12 6.34
C GLN A 124 1.69 9.38 5.00
N PRO A 125 1.37 8.09 4.94
CA PRO A 125 1.30 7.36 3.68
C PRO A 125 0.08 7.84 2.86
N ILE A 126 0.16 7.67 1.54
CA ILE A 126 -0.98 7.92 0.64
C ILE A 126 -2.04 6.82 0.81
N LEU A 127 -1.60 5.57 0.93
CA LEU A 127 -2.44 4.39 1.16
C LEU A 127 -1.98 3.66 2.43
N ASN A 128 -2.93 3.15 3.20
CA ASN A 128 -2.63 2.24 4.30
C ASN A 128 -2.32 0.82 3.81
N GLU A 129 -1.94 -0.07 4.72
CA GLU A 129 -1.53 -1.43 4.43
C GLU A 129 -2.61 -2.21 3.66
N GLN A 130 -3.86 -2.15 4.11
CA GLN A 130 -4.95 -2.88 3.47
C GLN A 130 -5.29 -2.31 2.10
N GLU A 131 -5.26 -1.01 1.94
CA GLU A 131 -5.48 -0.35 0.65
C GLU A 131 -4.42 -0.75 -0.37
N ILE A 132 -3.17 -0.92 0.05
CA ILE A 132 -2.11 -1.46 -0.83
C ILE A 132 -2.42 -2.88 -1.24
N GLU A 133 -2.81 -3.76 -0.30
CA GLU A 133 -3.17 -5.14 -0.64
C GLU A 133 -4.37 -5.21 -1.60
N ASP A 134 -5.36 -4.36 -1.41
CA ASP A 134 -6.52 -4.25 -2.30
C ASP A 134 -6.08 -3.85 -3.72
N VAL A 135 -5.20 -2.85 -3.83
CA VAL A 135 -4.63 -2.43 -5.13
C VAL A 135 -3.81 -3.54 -5.77
N VAL A 136 -2.96 -4.24 -5.01
CA VAL A 136 -2.17 -5.37 -5.49
C VAL A 136 -3.07 -6.49 -6.01
N ALA A 137 -4.14 -6.81 -5.28
CA ALA A 137 -5.12 -7.82 -5.68
C ALA A 137 -5.80 -7.44 -7.00
N PHE A 138 -6.24 -6.18 -7.15
CA PHE A 138 -6.83 -5.70 -8.40
C PHE A 138 -5.84 -5.76 -9.57
N LEU A 139 -4.64 -5.24 -9.40
CA LEU A 139 -3.61 -5.23 -10.43
C LEU A 139 -3.24 -6.66 -10.86
N GLY A 140 -3.25 -7.61 -9.93
CA GLY A 140 -3.07 -9.03 -10.22
C GLY A 140 -4.11 -9.59 -11.21
N THR A 141 -5.34 -9.07 -11.17
CA THR A 141 -6.40 -9.49 -12.14
C THR A 141 -6.10 -9.06 -13.57
N LEU A 142 -5.37 -7.94 -13.75
CA LEU A 142 -4.97 -7.44 -15.07
C LEU A 142 -3.86 -8.31 -15.69
N ASN A 143 -3.07 -8.99 -14.87
CA ASN A 143 -1.99 -9.86 -15.32
C ASN A 143 -2.49 -11.19 -15.91
N SER A 144 -3.69 -11.61 -15.55
CA SER A 144 -4.33 -12.86 -15.99
C SER A 144 -5.23 -12.70 -17.22
N GLN A 145 -5.33 -11.49 -17.77
CA GLN A 145 -6.09 -11.27 -19.00
C GLN A 145 -5.25 -11.68 -20.23
N PRO A 146 -5.83 -12.44 -21.18
CA PRO A 146 -5.16 -12.93 -22.37
C PRO A 146 -4.72 -11.81 -23.31
#